data_6d036ad0a0d81493f4fda43a5fd42794
#
_entry.id   6d036ad0a0d81493f4fda43a5fd42794
#
_cell.length_a   1.000
_cell.length_b   1.000
_cell.length_c   1.000
_cell.angle_alpha   90.00
_cell.angle_beta   90.00
_cell.angle_gamma   90.00
#
_symmetry.space_group_name_H-M   'P 1'
#
loop_
_entity.id
_entity.type
_entity.pdbx_description
1 polymer ?
#
loop_
_entity_poly.entity_id
_entity_poly.type
_entity_poly.pdbx_seq_one_letter_code
_entity_poly.pdbx_strand_id
1 'polypeptide(L)'
;MEKIYYQTLKETLFHEKLENGLEVYLLPKIGFEKTYGLFSTRFGSIDTTFVPLGQKEMIKVEDGIAHFLEHKMFDMENGDAADEFAKLGASSNAFTSSSRTAYLFSTTTNENDCVELLLDFVQSLNITDESVEKEKGII
;
A
#
# COMPACT_ATOMS: atom_id res chain seq x y z
N MET A 1 -2.44 21.96 -5.27
CA MET A 1 -1.19 21.23 -4.93
C MET A 1 -0.23 22.19 -4.26
N GLU A 2 0.14 21.92 -3.04
CA GLU A 2 1.14 22.68 -2.27
C GLU A 2 2.55 22.29 -2.70
N LYS A 3 3.48 23.25 -2.69
CA LYS A 3 4.91 23.03 -3.00
C LYS A 3 5.75 23.33 -1.79
N ILE A 4 6.52 22.34 -1.33
CA ILE A 4 7.42 22.46 -0.19
C ILE A 4 8.85 22.30 -0.71
N TYR A 5 9.64 23.37 -0.65
CA TYR A 5 11.04 23.32 -1.09
C TYR A 5 11.99 23.06 0.08
N TYR A 6 12.77 22.00 -0.04
CA TYR A 6 13.82 21.63 0.93
C TYR A 6 15.17 22.18 0.47
N GLN A 7 15.57 23.30 1.03
CA GLN A 7 16.76 24.04 0.61
C GLN A 7 18.06 23.23 0.71
N THR A 8 18.23 22.44 1.78
CA THR A 8 19.42 21.61 1.98
C THR A 8 19.54 20.49 0.95
N LEU A 9 18.42 19.89 0.55
CA LEU A 9 18.36 18.80 -0.42
C LEU A 9 18.24 19.31 -1.87
N LYS A 10 17.87 20.60 -2.05
CA LYS A 10 17.51 21.21 -3.34
C LYS A 10 16.40 20.45 -4.06
N GLU A 11 15.43 19.96 -3.30
CA GLU A 11 14.29 19.18 -3.79
C GLU A 11 12.98 19.87 -3.48
N THR A 12 12.00 19.65 -4.33
CA THR A 12 10.63 20.14 -4.15
C THR A 12 9.68 18.96 -3.97
N LEU A 13 9.03 18.90 -2.82
CA LEU A 13 7.92 17.99 -2.56
C LEU A 13 6.61 18.66 -2.96
N PHE A 14 5.79 17.95 -3.74
CA PHE A 14 4.42 18.36 -4.04
C PHE A 14 3.47 17.56 -3.16
N HIS A 15 2.51 18.25 -2.56
CA HIS A 15 1.53 17.65 -1.67
C HIS A 15 0.12 18.10 -2.05
N GLU A 16 -0.82 17.17 -2.02
CA GLU A 16 -2.24 17.44 -2.20
C GLU A 16 -3.08 16.51 -1.34
N LYS A 17 -4.08 17.07 -0.70
CA LYS A 17 -5.13 16.30 -0.04
C LYS A 17 -6.36 16.27 -0.93
N LEU A 18 -6.75 15.09 -1.35
CA LEU A 18 -7.94 14.89 -2.18
C LEU A 18 -9.23 15.02 -1.37
N GLU A 19 -10.35 15.21 -2.04
CA GLU A 19 -11.67 15.38 -1.40
C GLU A 19 -12.07 14.16 -0.54
N ASN A 20 -11.66 12.97 -0.94
CA ASN A 20 -11.87 11.73 -0.18
C ASN A 20 -10.94 11.56 1.05
N GLY A 21 -10.05 12.54 1.29
CA GLY A 21 -9.11 12.54 2.41
C GLY A 21 -7.76 11.89 2.12
N LEU A 22 -7.55 11.32 0.93
CA LEU A 22 -6.24 10.75 0.55
C LEU A 22 -5.19 11.85 0.42
N GLU A 23 -4.08 11.67 1.10
CA GLU A 23 -2.89 12.54 1.03
C GLU A 23 -1.95 12.01 -0.05
N VAL A 24 -1.65 12.84 -1.05
CA VAL A 24 -0.78 12.50 -2.17
C VAL A 24 0.50 13.31 -2.09
N TYR A 25 1.64 12.64 -2.16
CA TYR A 25 2.97 13.23 -2.15
C TYR A 25 3.72 12.86 -3.41
N LEU A 26 4.29 13.84 -4.11
CA LEU A 26 5.12 13.62 -5.29
C LEU A 26 6.48 14.28 -5.06
N LEU A 27 7.53 13.49 -5.18
CA LEU A 27 8.92 13.96 -5.09
C LEU A 27 9.65 13.65 -6.41
N PRO A 28 9.66 14.58 -7.37
CA PRO A 28 10.40 14.40 -8.63
C PRO A 28 11.90 14.29 -8.37
N LYS A 29 12.51 13.24 -8.91
CA LYS A 29 13.96 13.01 -8.85
C LYS A 29 14.55 13.18 -10.25
N ILE A 30 14.98 14.40 -10.58
CA ILE A 30 15.56 14.72 -11.90
C ILE A 30 16.85 13.92 -12.09
N GLY A 31 16.94 13.22 -13.23
CA GLY A 31 18.09 12.38 -13.59
C GLY A 31 18.02 10.93 -13.08
N PHE A 32 16.93 10.56 -12.38
CA PHE A 32 16.66 9.16 -12.01
C PHE A 32 15.68 8.55 -13.02
N GLU A 33 16.00 7.34 -13.47
CA GLU A 33 15.12 6.58 -14.37
C GLU A 33 14.09 5.74 -13.60
N LYS A 34 14.39 5.40 -12.35
CA LYS A 34 13.53 4.54 -11.52
C LYS A 34 12.45 5.36 -10.83
N THR A 35 11.21 4.93 -11.03
CA THR A 35 10.05 5.41 -10.29
C THR A 35 9.74 4.46 -9.13
N TYR A 36 9.46 5.04 -7.98
CA TYR A 36 9.08 4.34 -6.76
C TYR A 36 7.70 4.84 -6.32
N GLY A 37 6.74 3.94 -6.26
CA GLY A 37 5.39 4.22 -5.78
C GLY A 37 5.12 3.50 -4.47
N LEU A 38 4.50 4.19 -3.50
CA LEU A 38 4.14 3.63 -2.20
C LEU A 38 2.75 4.10 -1.79
N PHE A 39 1.91 3.16 -1.41
CA PHE A 39 0.64 3.40 -0.73
C PHE A 39 0.75 2.94 0.72
N SER A 40 0.32 3.75 1.68
CA SER A 40 0.43 3.44 3.10
C SER A 40 -0.87 3.74 3.83
N THR A 41 -1.26 2.83 4.73
CA THR A 41 -2.37 3.03 5.67
C THR A 41 -1.85 3.12 7.10
N ARG A 42 -2.55 3.89 7.95
CA ARG A 42 -2.26 4.01 9.39
C ARG A 42 -2.88 2.86 10.18
N PHE A 43 -2.50 1.65 9.82
CA PHE A 43 -2.91 0.42 10.48
C PHE A 43 -1.70 -0.52 10.55
N GLY A 44 -1.24 -0.84 11.73
CA GLY A 44 -0.05 -1.64 11.97
C GLY A 44 -0.22 -2.67 13.08
N SER A 45 0.86 -3.30 13.49
CA SER A 45 0.81 -4.45 14.42
C SER A 45 0.31 -4.11 15.83
N ILE A 46 0.36 -2.85 16.26
CA ILE A 46 -0.17 -2.41 17.56
C ILE A 46 -1.67 -2.07 17.53
N ASP A 47 -2.28 -1.98 16.35
CA ASP A 47 -3.67 -1.57 16.18
C ASP A 47 -4.61 -2.78 16.33
N THR A 48 -4.72 -3.29 17.54
CA THR A 48 -5.55 -4.46 17.86
C THR A 48 -6.94 -4.10 18.42
N THR A 49 -7.17 -2.82 18.71
CA THR A 49 -8.44 -2.34 19.24
C THR A 49 -8.82 -1.02 18.59
N PHE A 50 -9.90 -0.99 17.83
CA PHE A 50 -10.34 0.18 17.06
C PHE A 50 -11.83 0.14 16.74
N VAL A 51 -12.35 1.27 16.26
CA VAL A 51 -13.72 1.35 15.70
C VAL A 51 -13.61 1.26 14.19
N PRO A 52 -14.16 0.21 13.56
CA PRO A 52 -14.14 0.10 12.09
C PRO A 52 -14.89 1.24 11.41
N LEU A 53 -14.48 1.58 10.19
CA LEU A 53 -15.14 2.60 9.40
C LEU A 53 -16.63 2.27 9.22
N GLY A 54 -17.49 3.26 9.51
CA GLY A 54 -18.96 3.11 9.42
C GLY A 54 -19.62 2.40 10.60
N GLN A 55 -18.84 1.96 11.60
CA GLN A 55 -19.34 1.35 12.84
C GLN A 55 -19.27 2.34 14.00
N LYS A 56 -19.96 2.00 15.11
CA LYS A 56 -19.96 2.81 16.33
C LYS A 56 -19.31 2.08 17.50
N GLU A 57 -19.17 0.76 17.41
CA GLU A 57 -18.66 -0.07 18.46
C GLU A 57 -17.17 -0.40 18.22
N MET A 58 -16.44 -0.41 19.32
CA MET A 58 -15.03 -0.80 19.31
C MET A 58 -14.92 -2.32 19.21
N ILE A 59 -14.03 -2.78 18.34
CA ILE A 59 -13.70 -4.20 18.25
C ILE A 59 -12.27 -4.44 18.71
N LYS A 60 -12.00 -5.64 19.16
CA LYS A 60 -10.66 -6.15 19.39
C LYS A 60 -10.39 -7.29 18.42
N VAL A 61 -9.24 -7.24 17.76
CA VAL A 61 -8.78 -8.26 16.83
C VAL A 61 -7.55 -8.98 17.38
N GLU A 62 -7.23 -10.13 16.80
CA GLU A 62 -6.04 -10.91 17.14
C GLU A 62 -4.75 -10.16 16.80
N ASP A 63 -3.69 -10.45 17.56
CA ASP A 63 -2.35 -9.99 17.24
C ASP A 63 -1.91 -10.55 15.87
N GLY A 64 -1.20 -9.75 15.08
CA GLY A 64 -0.74 -10.15 13.76
C GLY A 64 -1.75 -9.91 12.62
N ILE A 65 -2.97 -9.43 12.90
CA ILE A 65 -4.00 -9.21 11.87
C ILE A 65 -3.53 -8.24 10.76
N ALA A 66 -2.77 -7.22 11.11
CA ALA A 66 -2.27 -6.26 10.12
C ALA A 66 -1.30 -6.92 9.14
N HIS A 67 -0.40 -7.77 9.62
CA HIS A 67 0.53 -8.54 8.80
C HIS A 67 -0.19 -9.62 7.98
N PHE A 68 -1.17 -10.29 8.58
CA PHE A 68 -2.03 -11.23 7.86
C PHE A 68 -2.76 -10.56 6.70
N LEU A 69 -3.35 -9.39 6.93
CA LEU A 69 -4.02 -8.63 5.87
C LEU A 69 -3.04 -8.16 4.79
N GLU A 70 -1.82 -7.78 5.15
CA GLU A 70 -0.78 -7.42 4.19
C GLU A 70 -0.56 -8.55 3.17
N HIS A 71 -0.37 -9.78 3.62
CA HIS A 71 -0.23 -10.94 2.74
C HIS A 71 -1.50 -11.16 1.91
N LYS A 72 -2.67 -11.08 2.54
CA LYS A 72 -3.95 -11.34 1.85
C LYS A 72 -4.29 -10.31 0.79
N MET A 73 -3.81 -9.08 0.90
CA MET A 73 -4.03 -8.06 -0.13
C MET A 73 -3.38 -8.40 -1.47
N PHE A 74 -2.32 -9.21 -1.50
CA PHE A 74 -1.71 -9.67 -2.76
C PHE A 74 -2.57 -10.69 -3.51
N ASP A 75 -3.50 -11.38 -2.83
CA ASP A 75 -4.43 -12.32 -3.46
C ASP A 75 -5.54 -11.55 -4.20
N MET A 76 -5.39 -11.36 -5.50
CA MET A 76 -6.40 -10.76 -6.36
C MET A 76 -7.34 -11.84 -6.94
N GLU A 77 -8.50 -11.43 -7.43
CA GLU A 77 -9.47 -12.33 -8.06
C GLU A 77 -8.86 -13.12 -9.24
N ASN A 78 -7.95 -12.48 -9.97
CA ASN A 78 -7.32 -13.04 -11.17
C ASN A 78 -5.87 -13.51 -10.97
N GLY A 79 -5.40 -13.63 -9.71
CA GLY A 79 -4.04 -14.09 -9.41
C GLY A 79 -3.33 -13.26 -8.34
N ASP A 80 -2.02 -13.27 -8.37
CA ASP A 80 -1.18 -12.54 -7.41
C ASP A 80 -0.80 -11.15 -7.96
N ALA A 81 -0.94 -10.12 -7.14
CA ALA A 81 -0.56 -8.75 -7.52
C ALA A 81 0.93 -8.63 -7.89
N ALA A 82 1.81 -9.40 -7.25
CA ALA A 82 3.23 -9.39 -7.58
C ALA A 82 3.50 -9.89 -9.01
N ASP A 83 2.75 -10.88 -9.47
CA ASP A 83 2.85 -11.37 -10.85
C ASP A 83 2.37 -10.31 -11.86
N GLU A 84 1.31 -9.57 -11.53
CA GLU A 84 0.83 -8.48 -12.39
C GLU A 84 1.86 -7.33 -12.48
N PHE A 85 2.51 -6.95 -11.38
CA PHE A 85 3.62 -6.00 -11.40
C PHE A 85 4.80 -6.51 -12.23
N ALA A 86 5.15 -7.79 -12.11
CA ALA A 86 6.22 -8.41 -12.90
C ALA A 86 5.94 -8.37 -14.41
N LYS A 87 4.70 -8.54 -14.84
CA LYS A 87 4.29 -8.39 -16.26
C LYS A 87 4.51 -6.97 -16.79
N LEU A 88 4.41 -5.97 -15.93
CA LEU A 88 4.69 -4.56 -16.26
C LEU A 88 6.20 -4.22 -16.22
N GLY A 89 7.05 -5.16 -15.83
CA GLY A 89 8.49 -4.95 -15.66
C GLY A 89 8.84 -4.29 -14.32
N ALA A 90 7.93 -4.30 -13.36
CA ALA A 90 8.11 -3.75 -12.03
C ALA A 90 8.40 -4.83 -10.99
N SER A 91 9.06 -4.42 -9.91
CA SER A 91 9.13 -5.20 -8.68
C SER A 91 8.18 -4.60 -7.64
N SER A 92 7.49 -5.43 -6.88
CA SER A 92 6.60 -5.04 -5.80
C SER A 92 7.09 -5.57 -4.46
N ASN A 93 6.65 -4.93 -3.39
CA ASN A 93 6.89 -5.38 -2.03
C ASN A 93 5.83 -4.78 -1.10
N ALA A 94 5.78 -5.26 0.13
CA ALA A 94 4.99 -4.67 1.19
C ALA A 94 5.71 -4.83 2.53
N PHE A 95 5.26 -4.10 3.52
CA PHE A 95 5.71 -4.28 4.91
C PHE A 95 4.66 -3.83 5.90
N THR A 96 4.62 -4.49 7.05
CA THR A 96 3.86 -4.11 8.23
C THR A 96 4.81 -3.69 9.34
N SER A 97 4.64 -2.48 9.83
CA SER A 97 5.33 -1.96 11.02
C SER A 97 4.36 -1.84 12.20
N SER A 98 4.83 -1.29 13.31
CA SER A 98 3.99 -1.08 14.49
C SER A 98 2.76 -0.19 14.22
N SER A 99 2.89 0.85 13.39
CA SER A 99 1.87 1.88 13.19
C SER A 99 1.37 2.02 11.75
N ARG A 100 1.86 1.23 10.81
CA ARG A 100 1.47 1.31 9.40
C ARG A 100 1.69 0.01 8.65
N THR A 101 0.89 -0.18 7.61
CA THR A 101 1.13 -1.15 6.55
C THR A 101 1.33 -0.38 5.25
N ALA A 102 2.27 -0.81 4.42
CA ALA A 102 2.59 -0.16 3.16
C ALA A 102 2.78 -1.18 2.05
N TYR A 103 2.36 -0.80 0.85
CA TYR A 103 2.48 -1.53 -0.41
C TYR A 103 3.23 -0.66 -1.38
N LEU A 104 4.15 -1.23 -2.13
CA LEU A 104 5.04 -0.44 -2.97
C LEU A 104 5.46 -1.19 -4.24
N PHE A 105 5.85 -0.40 -5.23
CA PHE A 105 6.52 -0.90 -6.42
C PHE A 105 7.73 -0.05 -6.77
N SER A 106 8.62 -0.60 -7.57
CA SER A 106 9.64 0.16 -8.28
C SER A 106 9.75 -0.32 -9.72
N THR A 107 9.88 0.63 -10.64
CA THR A 107 9.94 0.35 -12.07
C THR A 107 10.79 1.38 -12.81
N THR A 108 11.24 1.04 -14.01
CA THR A 108 11.85 1.97 -14.98
C THR A 108 10.98 2.14 -16.23
N THR A 109 9.80 1.50 -16.27
CA THR A 109 8.88 1.50 -17.40
C THR A 109 7.45 1.30 -16.92
N ASN A 110 6.46 1.67 -17.73
CA ASN A 110 5.02 1.49 -17.43
C ASN A 110 4.59 2.09 -16.08
N GLU A 111 5.12 3.27 -15.73
CA GLU A 111 4.92 3.90 -14.42
C GLU A 111 3.44 4.16 -14.13
N ASN A 112 2.68 4.64 -15.12
CA ASN A 112 1.26 4.92 -14.96
C ASN A 112 0.46 3.64 -14.70
N ASP A 113 0.73 2.58 -15.46
CA ASP A 113 0.07 1.28 -15.29
C ASP A 113 0.40 0.68 -13.90
N CYS A 114 1.63 0.87 -13.42
CA CYS A 114 2.03 0.46 -12.08
C CYS A 114 1.31 1.25 -10.98
N VAL A 115 1.10 2.55 -11.15
CA VAL A 115 0.32 3.38 -10.21
C VAL A 115 -1.14 2.95 -10.21
N GLU A 116 -1.75 2.74 -11.37
CA GLU A 116 -3.13 2.24 -11.48
C GLU A 116 -3.27 0.88 -10.80
N LEU A 117 -2.37 -0.07 -11.10
CA LEU A 117 -2.37 -1.38 -10.47
C LEU A 117 -2.21 -1.29 -8.94
N LEU A 118 -1.30 -0.43 -8.43
CA LEU A 118 -1.15 -0.22 -6.99
C LEU A 118 -2.45 0.24 -6.34
N LEU A 119 -3.12 1.23 -6.95
CA LEU A 119 -4.38 1.76 -6.43
C LEU A 119 -5.51 0.72 -6.52
N ASP A 120 -5.56 -0.07 -7.56
CA ASP A 120 -6.59 -1.11 -7.74
C ASP A 120 -6.43 -2.22 -6.70
N PHE A 121 -5.23 -2.75 -6.53
CA PHE A 121 -5.06 -3.88 -5.63
C PHE A 121 -5.21 -3.52 -4.14
N VAL A 122 -4.81 -2.32 -3.71
CA VAL A 122 -5.00 -1.89 -2.30
C VAL A 122 -6.46 -1.58 -1.95
N GLN A 123 -7.35 -1.53 -2.92
CA GLN A 123 -8.79 -1.34 -2.75
C GLN A 123 -9.59 -2.61 -2.99
N SER A 124 -8.96 -3.66 -3.53
CA SER A 124 -9.60 -4.93 -3.85
C SER A 124 -9.27 -5.95 -2.77
N LEU A 125 -10.30 -6.55 -2.19
CA LEU A 125 -10.14 -7.57 -1.16
C LEU A 125 -10.76 -8.88 -1.65
N ASN A 126 -9.92 -9.88 -1.88
CA ASN A 126 -10.34 -11.22 -2.28
C ASN A 126 -9.96 -12.22 -1.17
N ILE A 127 -10.81 -12.28 -0.12
CA ILE A 127 -10.62 -13.20 1.00
C ILE A 127 -11.64 -14.32 0.91
N THR A 128 -11.16 -15.56 0.86
CA THR A 128 -11.96 -16.79 0.94
C THR A 128 -11.53 -17.59 2.16
N ASP A 129 -12.42 -18.45 2.68
CA ASP A 129 -12.09 -19.33 3.81
C ASP A 129 -10.86 -20.19 3.50
N GLU A 130 -10.77 -20.73 2.28
CA GLU A 130 -9.63 -21.53 1.81
C GLU A 130 -8.32 -20.72 1.83
N SER A 131 -8.35 -19.48 1.34
CA SER A 131 -7.17 -18.61 1.33
C SER A 131 -6.73 -18.20 2.74
N VAL A 132 -7.67 -18.04 3.67
CA VAL A 132 -7.40 -17.77 5.08
C VAL A 132 -6.72 -18.96 5.75
N GLU A 133 -7.25 -20.18 5.57
CA GLU A 133 -6.66 -21.38 6.18
C GLU A 133 -5.25 -21.67 5.65
N LYS A 134 -4.99 -21.41 4.38
CA LYS A 134 -3.66 -21.53 3.79
C LYS A 134 -2.67 -20.56 4.43
N GLU A 135 -3.07 -19.32 4.64
CA GLU A 135 -2.21 -18.26 5.19
C GLU A 135 -1.90 -18.46 6.67
N LYS A 136 -2.85 -18.98 7.46
CA LYS A 136 -2.63 -19.34 8.88
C LYS A 136 -1.47 -20.29 9.09
N GLY A 137 -1.14 -21.10 8.10
CA GLY A 137 0.02 -22.00 8.16
C GLY A 137 1.36 -21.34 7.85
N ILE A 138 1.36 -20.08 7.37
CA ILE A 138 2.54 -19.31 6.95
C ILE A 138 2.91 -18.28 8.02
N ILE A 139 1.93 -17.66 8.63
CA ILE A 139 2.04 -16.70 9.73
C ILE A 139 1.84 -17.43 11.07
#